data_1b2301d279a69dad3c1eaba7edadbe44
#
_entry.id   1b2301d279a69dad3c1eaba7edadbe44
#
_cell.length_a   1.000
_cell.length_b   1.000
_cell.length_c   1.000
_cell.angle_alpha   90.00
_cell.angle_beta   90.00
_cell.angle_gamma   90.00
#
_symmetry.space_group_name_H-M   'P 1'
#
loop_
_entity.id
_entity.type
_entity.pdbx_description
1 polymer ?
#
loop_
_entity_poly.entity_id
_entity_poly.type
_entity_poly.pdbx_seq_one_letter_code
_entity_poly.pdbx_strand_id
1 'polypeptide(L)'
;GILCSSYRTFPLPAAQYIAEKYHLPLVIDLRDIVEQYASNEYIAHNFRTFSWLDRKITETFRHKLLRDRNNALRKADQVTTISPWHVEKLQAYNPNTELVYNGYDPELFYPEQHRTSQFVITYTGRLISLATRDPRLLFEAVSRLDREKLIDPDQFRIQWYVDAGSKAIIMQAATAYPVARYMDFFDYVPASEIPGVLNRSSILLQLANTFASDGPKGFMTTKLFESMAVGKPLLCVKSDESCLEATIRNTRSGLAARTAEEAFRFILHHYQFWQDNGYTHINTDKEAVERFSRKKQAEQFMRIFTRLNSK
;
A
#
# COMPACT_ATOMS: atom_id res chain seq x y z
N GLY A 1 0.33 -16.46 25.57
CA GLY A 1 0.19 -15.04 25.24
C GLY A 1 -1.01 -14.77 24.34
N ILE A 2 -1.36 -13.51 24.23
CA ILE A 2 -2.47 -13.02 23.38
C ILE A 2 -1.90 -12.15 22.28
N LEU A 3 -2.25 -12.44 21.01
CA LEU A 3 -2.04 -11.55 19.87
C LEU A 3 -3.38 -10.94 19.48
N CYS A 4 -3.49 -9.61 19.56
CA CYS A 4 -4.69 -8.89 19.16
C CYS A 4 -4.35 -7.99 17.97
N SER A 5 -4.69 -8.43 16.75
CA SER A 5 -4.53 -7.63 15.54
C SER A 5 -5.83 -6.87 15.24
N SER A 6 -5.74 -5.56 15.08
CA SER A 6 -6.89 -4.72 14.80
C SER A 6 -6.48 -3.42 14.10
N TYR A 7 -7.43 -2.82 13.37
CA TYR A 7 -7.34 -1.46 12.86
C TYR A 7 -8.30 -0.51 13.63
N ARG A 8 -9.15 -1.05 14.49
CA ARG A 8 -10.11 -0.30 15.32
C ARG A 8 -9.77 -0.47 16.80
N THR A 9 -10.34 0.37 17.64
CA THR A 9 -10.18 0.28 19.11
C THR A 9 -10.72 -1.05 19.65
N PHE A 10 -11.91 -1.49 19.23
CA PHE A 10 -12.39 -2.83 19.54
C PHE A 10 -11.68 -3.85 18.62
N PRO A 11 -11.15 -4.97 19.12
CA PRO A 11 -11.36 -5.56 20.46
C PRO A 11 -10.23 -5.30 21.48
N LEU A 12 -9.42 -4.27 21.35
CA LEU A 12 -8.24 -4.04 22.21
C LEU A 12 -8.55 -4.01 23.71
N PRO A 13 -9.60 -3.31 24.19
CA PRO A 13 -9.93 -3.34 25.63
C PRO A 13 -10.32 -4.72 26.15
N ALA A 14 -10.95 -5.54 25.30
CA ALA A 14 -11.29 -6.91 25.67
C ALA A 14 -10.03 -7.79 25.75
N ALA A 15 -9.10 -7.67 24.81
CA ALA A 15 -7.82 -8.37 24.84
C ALA A 15 -7.00 -7.97 26.07
N GLN A 16 -6.95 -6.68 26.39
CA GLN A 16 -6.31 -6.16 27.60
C GLN A 16 -6.92 -6.79 28.87
N TYR A 17 -8.25 -6.76 29.00
CA TYR A 17 -8.95 -7.33 30.14
C TYR A 17 -8.62 -8.83 30.34
N ILE A 18 -8.62 -9.59 29.26
CA ILE A 18 -8.30 -11.04 29.30
C ILE A 18 -6.82 -11.24 29.70
N ALA A 19 -5.90 -10.47 29.13
CA ALA A 19 -4.48 -10.55 29.45
C ALA A 19 -4.23 -10.28 30.93
N GLU A 20 -4.80 -9.21 31.48
CA GLU A 20 -4.68 -8.85 32.90
C GLU A 20 -5.31 -9.93 33.81
N LYS A 21 -6.51 -10.43 33.47
CA LYS A 21 -7.23 -11.44 34.27
C LYS A 21 -6.49 -12.78 34.38
N TYR A 22 -5.82 -13.20 33.29
CA TYR A 22 -5.16 -14.48 33.22
C TYR A 22 -3.62 -14.39 33.27
N HIS A 23 -3.09 -13.20 33.53
CA HIS A 23 -1.64 -12.92 33.58
C HIS A 23 -0.90 -13.40 32.34
N LEU A 24 -1.47 -13.13 31.15
CA LEU A 24 -0.91 -13.55 29.87
C LEU A 24 -0.20 -12.36 29.18
N PRO A 25 0.96 -12.59 28.54
CA PRO A 25 1.58 -11.59 27.70
C PRO A 25 0.62 -11.11 26.61
N LEU A 26 0.54 -9.78 26.41
CA LEU A 26 -0.31 -9.12 25.42
C LEU A 26 0.53 -8.46 24.33
N VAL A 27 0.36 -8.92 23.10
CA VAL A 27 0.88 -8.28 21.89
C VAL A 27 -0.27 -7.61 21.14
N ILE A 28 -0.19 -6.31 20.93
CA ILE A 28 -1.17 -5.56 20.11
C ILE A 28 -0.53 -5.25 18.76
N ASP A 29 -1.18 -5.72 17.68
CA ASP A 29 -0.74 -5.50 16.30
C ASP A 29 -1.69 -4.54 15.57
N LEU A 30 -1.21 -3.33 15.26
CA LEU A 30 -1.98 -2.30 14.56
C LEU A 30 -1.54 -2.18 13.11
N ARG A 31 -2.37 -2.67 12.18
CA ARG A 31 -2.10 -2.62 10.73
C ARG A 31 -2.47 -1.29 10.09
N ASP A 32 -3.38 -0.55 10.71
CA ASP A 32 -3.74 0.83 10.40
C ASP A 32 -3.88 1.62 11.69
N ILE A 33 -3.64 2.92 11.64
CA ILE A 33 -3.79 3.82 12.78
C ILE A 33 -4.66 5.02 12.44
N VAL A 34 -5.38 5.54 13.42
CA VAL A 34 -6.32 6.67 13.22
C VAL A 34 -5.61 7.91 12.70
N GLU A 35 -4.35 8.07 13.05
CA GLU A 35 -3.50 9.19 12.64
C GLU A 35 -3.23 9.25 11.13
N GLN A 36 -3.43 8.15 10.39
CA GLN A 36 -3.33 8.12 8.92
C GLN A 36 -4.49 8.86 8.23
N TYR A 37 -5.58 9.11 8.95
CA TYR A 37 -6.77 9.71 8.38
C TYR A 37 -6.83 11.19 8.76
N ALA A 38 -6.70 12.06 7.77
CA ALA A 38 -6.74 13.52 7.96
C ALA A 38 -8.10 14.03 8.43
N SER A 39 -9.17 13.28 8.17
CA SER A 39 -10.54 13.57 8.55
C SER A 39 -11.12 12.48 9.46
N ASN A 40 -12.31 12.73 9.98
CA ASN A 40 -13.03 11.76 10.79
C ASN A 40 -13.60 10.56 9.99
N GLU A 41 -13.11 10.30 8.78
CA GLU A 41 -13.51 9.19 7.91
C GLU A 41 -13.44 7.82 8.60
N TYR A 42 -12.57 7.69 9.60
CA TYR A 42 -12.43 6.49 10.42
C TYR A 42 -13.62 6.24 11.34
N ILE A 43 -14.41 7.27 11.63
CA ILE A 43 -15.56 7.21 12.52
C ILE A 43 -16.81 7.36 11.65
N ALA A 44 -17.28 6.23 11.12
CA ALA A 44 -18.54 6.19 10.43
C ALA A 44 -19.68 6.23 11.44
N HIS A 45 -20.54 7.24 11.36
CA HIS A 45 -21.82 7.26 12.01
C HIS A 45 -22.91 7.64 10.99
N ASN A 46 -24.13 7.16 11.25
CA ASN A 46 -25.26 7.34 10.32
C ASN A 46 -26.05 8.66 10.55
N PHE A 47 -25.47 9.63 11.25
CA PHE A 47 -26.13 10.92 11.44
C PHE A 47 -26.00 11.76 10.16
N ARG A 48 -27.12 12.15 9.58
CA ARG A 48 -27.19 12.97 8.36
C ARG A 48 -27.10 14.47 8.62
N THR A 49 -26.40 14.90 9.64
CA THR A 49 -26.41 16.31 10.00
C THR A 49 -25.08 16.98 9.61
N PHE A 50 -25.15 17.97 8.73
CA PHE A 50 -24.08 18.94 8.48
C PHE A 50 -23.93 19.97 9.61
N SER A 51 -24.39 19.64 10.81
CA SER A 51 -24.44 20.58 11.93
C SER A 51 -23.15 20.54 12.75
N TRP A 52 -22.85 21.64 13.44
CA TRP A 52 -21.82 21.73 14.45
C TRP A 52 -21.92 20.63 15.51
N LEU A 53 -23.15 20.17 15.78
CA LEU A 53 -23.46 19.10 16.74
C LEU A 53 -22.87 17.76 16.24
N ASP A 54 -23.01 17.44 14.96
CA ASP A 54 -22.44 16.24 14.35
C ASP A 54 -20.92 16.22 14.50
N ARG A 55 -20.27 17.36 14.24
CA ARG A 55 -18.82 17.51 14.42
C ARG A 55 -18.41 17.26 15.88
N LYS A 56 -19.10 17.85 16.85
CA LYS A 56 -18.81 17.63 18.28
C LYS A 56 -19.02 16.18 18.72
N ILE A 57 -20.07 15.54 18.24
CA ILE A 57 -20.34 14.13 18.52
C ILE A 57 -19.20 13.27 17.96
N THR A 58 -18.82 13.47 16.69
CA THR A 58 -17.74 12.75 16.03
C THR A 58 -16.40 12.95 16.76
N GLU A 59 -16.08 14.18 17.14
CA GLU A 59 -14.88 14.49 17.91
C GLU A 59 -14.87 13.80 19.29
N THR A 60 -15.99 13.78 19.97
CA THR A 60 -16.14 13.10 21.26
C THR A 60 -15.92 11.60 21.13
N PHE A 61 -16.54 10.97 20.12
CA PHE A 61 -16.31 9.54 19.82
C PHE A 61 -14.87 9.27 19.46
N ARG A 62 -14.24 10.10 18.63
CA ARG A 62 -12.83 9.99 18.28
C ARG A 62 -11.94 10.04 19.52
N HIS A 63 -12.15 11.02 20.40
CA HIS A 63 -11.39 11.13 21.66
C HIS A 63 -11.56 9.90 22.55
N LYS A 64 -12.78 9.39 22.67
CA LYS A 64 -13.04 8.18 23.47
C LYS A 64 -12.32 6.97 22.86
N LEU A 65 -12.47 6.74 21.54
CA LEU A 65 -11.82 5.61 20.85
C LEU A 65 -10.31 5.68 20.97
N LEU A 66 -9.72 6.87 20.78
CA LEU A 66 -8.27 7.06 20.93
C LEU A 66 -7.79 6.83 22.36
N ARG A 67 -8.55 7.33 23.35
CA ARG A 67 -8.24 7.12 24.77
C ARG A 67 -8.23 5.63 25.11
N ASP A 68 -9.27 4.91 24.71
CA ASP A 68 -9.43 3.48 25.00
C ASP A 68 -8.36 2.64 24.28
N ARG A 69 -8.02 2.97 23.01
CA ARG A 69 -6.88 2.40 22.29
C ARG A 69 -5.57 2.67 23.01
N ASN A 70 -5.29 3.93 23.33
CA ASN A 70 -4.02 4.33 23.94
C ASN A 70 -3.82 3.71 25.31
N ASN A 71 -4.89 3.51 26.08
CA ASN A 71 -4.84 2.80 27.34
C ASN A 71 -4.46 1.33 27.14
N ALA A 72 -5.06 0.65 26.16
CA ALA A 72 -4.70 -0.72 25.83
C ALA A 72 -3.21 -0.83 25.37
N LEU A 73 -2.75 0.13 24.55
CA LEU A 73 -1.35 0.16 24.11
C LEU A 73 -0.38 0.30 25.28
N ARG A 74 -0.67 1.18 26.26
CA ARG A 74 0.18 1.36 27.46
C ARG A 74 0.28 0.10 28.31
N LYS A 75 -0.72 -0.76 28.24
CA LYS A 75 -0.80 -2.00 29.03
C LYS A 75 -0.26 -3.23 28.28
N ALA A 76 -0.07 -3.12 26.97
CA ALA A 76 0.52 -4.19 26.19
C ALA A 76 2.00 -4.38 26.50
N ASP A 77 2.46 -5.63 26.53
CA ASP A 77 3.87 -5.97 26.68
C ASP A 77 4.66 -5.60 25.43
N GLN A 78 3.99 -5.69 24.27
CA GLN A 78 4.56 -5.37 22.97
C GLN A 78 3.49 -4.78 22.05
N VAL A 79 3.88 -3.79 21.25
CA VAL A 79 3.08 -3.27 20.14
C VAL A 79 3.81 -3.54 18.84
N THR A 80 3.08 -3.95 17.80
CA THR A 80 3.62 -4.09 16.43
C THR A 80 2.81 -3.28 15.44
N THR A 81 3.46 -2.84 14.36
CA THR A 81 2.80 -2.06 13.30
C THR A 81 3.58 -2.14 11.98
N ILE A 82 3.03 -1.58 10.90
CA ILE A 82 3.44 -1.88 9.52
C ILE A 82 4.36 -0.85 8.87
N SER A 83 4.63 0.28 9.49
CA SER A 83 5.48 1.30 8.89
C SER A 83 6.32 2.04 9.92
N PRO A 84 7.50 2.59 9.54
CA PRO A 84 8.32 3.40 10.43
C PRO A 84 7.56 4.61 11.00
N TRP A 85 6.71 5.24 10.20
CA TRP A 85 5.91 6.37 10.66
C TRP A 85 4.89 5.97 11.74
N HIS A 86 4.27 4.77 11.61
CA HIS A 86 3.39 4.24 12.66
C HIS A 86 4.16 3.97 13.95
N VAL A 87 5.38 3.40 13.85
CA VAL A 87 6.24 3.16 15.02
C VAL A 87 6.48 4.47 15.77
N GLU A 88 6.88 5.54 15.07
CA GLU A 88 7.09 6.86 15.67
C GLU A 88 5.85 7.36 16.44
N LYS A 89 4.66 7.22 15.84
CA LYS A 89 3.41 7.66 16.47
C LYS A 89 3.01 6.81 17.68
N LEU A 90 3.22 5.50 17.62
CA LEU A 90 2.78 4.56 18.66
C LEU A 90 3.77 4.46 19.82
N GLN A 91 5.04 4.74 19.60
CA GLN A 91 6.07 4.80 20.68
C GLN A 91 5.75 5.83 21.76
N ALA A 92 4.97 6.86 21.45
CA ALA A 92 4.45 7.80 22.44
C ALA A 92 3.53 7.13 23.50
N TYR A 93 2.96 5.98 23.18
CA TYR A 93 2.06 5.22 24.06
C TYR A 93 2.70 3.95 24.62
N ASN A 94 3.56 3.30 23.84
CA ASN A 94 4.29 2.11 24.27
C ASN A 94 5.71 2.12 23.66
N PRO A 95 6.77 2.28 24.47
CA PRO A 95 8.15 2.28 23.98
C PRO A 95 8.55 0.93 23.35
N ASN A 96 7.89 -0.17 23.73
CA ASN A 96 8.10 -1.48 23.13
C ASN A 96 7.30 -1.61 21.82
N THR A 97 7.40 -0.64 20.90
CA THR A 97 6.75 -0.69 19.60
C THR A 97 7.76 -1.13 18.54
N GLU A 98 7.48 -2.22 17.86
CA GLU A 98 8.34 -2.80 16.82
C GLU A 98 7.65 -2.78 15.45
N LEU A 99 8.48 -2.68 14.40
CA LEU A 99 8.04 -2.71 13.02
C LEU A 99 7.93 -4.16 12.52
N VAL A 100 6.73 -4.57 12.15
CA VAL A 100 6.45 -5.82 11.43
C VAL A 100 5.64 -5.46 10.19
N TYR A 101 6.31 -5.33 9.06
CA TYR A 101 5.67 -4.92 7.81
C TYR A 101 4.48 -5.81 7.40
N ASN A 102 3.63 -5.32 6.51
CA ASN A 102 2.82 -6.19 5.66
C ASN A 102 3.74 -6.99 4.74
N GLY A 103 3.22 -8.06 4.15
CA GLY A 103 4.06 -8.86 3.29
C GLY A 103 3.29 -9.71 2.29
N TYR A 104 4.03 -10.46 1.51
CA TYR A 104 3.53 -11.34 0.47
C TYR A 104 3.67 -12.81 0.88
N ASP A 105 2.88 -13.67 0.25
CA ASP A 105 3.00 -15.11 0.34
C ASP A 105 4.01 -15.62 -0.72
N PRO A 106 5.17 -16.16 -0.32
CA PRO A 106 6.18 -16.60 -1.28
C PRO A 106 5.80 -17.86 -2.07
N GLU A 107 4.75 -18.57 -1.66
CA GLU A 107 4.21 -19.71 -2.42
C GLU A 107 3.29 -19.27 -3.55
N LEU A 108 2.73 -18.05 -3.47
CA LEU A 108 1.83 -17.47 -4.47
C LEU A 108 2.52 -16.42 -5.35
N PHE A 109 3.36 -15.57 -4.75
CA PHE A 109 4.00 -14.46 -5.44
C PHE A 109 5.49 -14.71 -5.60
N TYR A 110 5.89 -15.10 -6.78
CA TYR A 110 7.27 -15.34 -7.19
C TYR A 110 7.46 -14.92 -8.65
N PRO A 111 8.71 -14.65 -9.08
CA PRO A 111 8.97 -14.21 -10.44
C PRO A 111 8.71 -15.31 -11.46
N GLU A 112 7.90 -15.00 -12.47
CA GLU A 112 7.75 -15.79 -13.70
C GLU A 112 8.05 -14.90 -14.90
N GLN A 113 8.76 -15.47 -15.88
CA GLN A 113 9.07 -14.74 -17.11
C GLN A 113 8.12 -15.17 -18.23
N HIS A 114 7.28 -14.23 -18.65
CA HIS A 114 6.38 -14.40 -19.78
C HIS A 114 6.73 -13.42 -20.89
N ARG A 115 6.77 -13.89 -22.12
CA ARG A 115 6.74 -13.03 -23.30
C ARG A 115 5.29 -12.61 -23.55
N THR A 116 5.09 -11.34 -23.83
CA THR A 116 3.76 -10.75 -24.06
C THR A 116 3.71 -10.09 -25.43
N SER A 117 2.54 -10.12 -26.08
CA SER A 117 2.31 -9.44 -27.36
C SER A 117 2.07 -7.94 -27.19
N GLN A 118 1.83 -7.48 -25.96
CA GLN A 118 1.61 -6.09 -25.62
C GLN A 118 2.45 -5.71 -24.41
N PHE A 119 2.88 -4.47 -24.39
CA PHE A 119 3.44 -3.84 -23.19
C PHE A 119 2.30 -3.36 -22.30
N VAL A 120 2.26 -3.86 -21.08
CA VAL A 120 1.13 -3.62 -20.18
C VAL A 120 1.59 -2.99 -18.87
N ILE A 121 1.04 -1.82 -18.55
CA ILE A 121 1.13 -1.22 -17.21
C ILE A 121 -0.12 -1.63 -16.44
N THR A 122 0.05 -2.33 -15.31
CA THR A 122 -1.08 -2.90 -14.57
C THR A 122 -1.23 -2.26 -13.19
N TYR A 123 -2.44 -1.83 -12.88
CA TYR A 123 -2.88 -1.45 -11.54
C TYR A 123 -3.94 -2.43 -11.04
N THR A 124 -3.74 -2.95 -9.83
CA THR A 124 -4.74 -3.78 -9.14
C THR A 124 -5.16 -3.09 -7.85
N GLY A 125 -6.46 -2.86 -7.65
CA GLY A 125 -6.91 -2.37 -6.37
C GLY A 125 -8.01 -1.32 -6.38
N ARG A 126 -8.24 -0.72 -5.23
CA ARG A 126 -9.26 0.31 -5.04
C ARG A 126 -8.64 1.69 -5.06
N LEU A 127 -9.28 2.62 -5.76
CA LEU A 127 -8.95 4.03 -5.76
C LEU A 127 -10.09 4.80 -5.08
N ILE A 128 -9.88 5.21 -3.83
CA ILE A 128 -10.94 5.84 -3.02
C ILE A 128 -11.04 7.33 -3.33
N SER A 129 -9.90 8.00 -3.49
CA SER A 129 -9.84 9.42 -3.82
C SER A 129 -8.50 9.79 -4.47
N LEU A 130 -8.50 10.87 -5.25
CA LEU A 130 -7.27 11.44 -5.82
C LEU A 130 -6.35 12.06 -4.76
N ALA A 131 -6.87 12.36 -3.57
CA ALA A 131 -6.04 12.90 -2.48
C ALA A 131 -5.00 11.88 -1.99
N THR A 132 -5.31 10.58 -2.07
CA THR A 132 -4.42 9.51 -1.60
C THR A 132 -3.77 8.71 -2.73
N ARG A 133 -4.41 8.64 -3.91
CA ARG A 133 -3.97 7.83 -5.06
C ARG A 133 -4.28 8.57 -6.35
N ASP A 134 -3.30 9.32 -6.85
CA ASP A 134 -3.47 10.19 -8.00
C ASP A 134 -2.75 9.63 -9.24
N PRO A 135 -3.47 9.18 -10.29
CA PRO A 135 -2.86 8.66 -11.51
C PRO A 135 -2.43 9.73 -12.52
N ARG A 136 -2.72 11.02 -12.29
CA ARG A 136 -2.53 12.08 -13.30
C ARG A 136 -1.09 12.21 -13.78
N LEU A 137 -0.11 11.96 -12.90
CA LEU A 137 1.31 12.00 -13.29
C LEU A 137 1.66 10.89 -14.30
N LEU A 138 1.03 9.70 -14.18
CA LEU A 138 1.13 8.67 -15.22
C LEU A 138 0.50 9.14 -16.52
N PHE A 139 -0.68 9.76 -16.46
CA PHE A 139 -1.39 10.22 -17.64
C PHE A 139 -0.61 11.29 -18.39
N GLU A 140 0.04 12.20 -17.68
CA GLU A 140 0.93 13.21 -18.25
C GLU A 140 2.10 12.56 -18.98
N ALA A 141 2.77 11.59 -18.35
CA ALA A 141 3.89 10.88 -18.94
C ALA A 141 3.48 10.10 -20.20
N VAL A 142 2.36 9.36 -20.16
CA VAL A 142 1.84 8.60 -21.31
C VAL A 142 1.37 9.52 -22.44
N SER A 143 0.72 10.65 -22.10
CA SER A 143 0.31 11.65 -23.10
C SER A 143 1.50 12.25 -23.83
N ARG A 144 2.62 12.39 -23.16
CA ARG A 144 3.87 12.85 -23.79
C ARG A 144 4.46 11.77 -24.69
N LEU A 145 4.53 10.53 -24.24
CA LEU A 145 4.99 9.39 -25.07
C LEU A 145 4.17 9.28 -26.36
N ASP A 146 2.87 9.47 -26.26
CA ASP A 146 1.95 9.46 -27.39
C ASP A 146 2.19 10.63 -28.35
N ARG A 147 2.27 11.85 -27.84
CA ARG A 147 2.52 13.06 -28.64
C ARG A 147 3.86 13.00 -29.38
N GLU A 148 4.88 12.41 -28.73
CA GLU A 148 6.21 12.21 -29.32
C GLU A 148 6.28 10.96 -30.21
N LYS A 149 5.17 10.21 -30.36
CA LYS A 149 5.06 8.97 -31.16
C LYS A 149 6.05 7.88 -30.75
N LEU A 150 6.34 7.78 -29.46
CA LEU A 150 7.29 6.83 -28.88
C LEU A 150 6.64 5.51 -28.45
N ILE A 151 5.31 5.43 -28.45
CA ILE A 151 4.53 4.25 -28.12
C ILE A 151 3.48 3.98 -29.21
N ASP A 152 3.22 2.70 -29.45
CA ASP A 152 2.22 2.22 -30.40
C ASP A 152 0.90 1.91 -29.66
N PRO A 153 -0.24 2.54 -30.03
CA PRO A 153 -1.54 2.26 -29.42
C PRO A 153 -2.00 0.81 -29.49
N ASP A 154 -1.54 0.03 -30.47
CA ASP A 154 -1.89 -1.37 -30.61
C ASP A 154 -1.07 -2.27 -29.68
N GLN A 155 0.10 -1.80 -29.27
CA GLN A 155 1.06 -2.55 -28.46
C GLN A 155 1.15 -2.08 -27.00
N PHE A 156 0.67 -0.89 -26.67
CA PHE A 156 0.78 -0.29 -25.35
C PHE A 156 -0.58 -0.22 -24.66
N ARG A 157 -0.71 -0.80 -23.45
CA ARG A 157 -1.96 -0.81 -22.68
C ARG A 157 -1.72 -0.43 -21.22
N ILE A 158 -2.74 0.18 -20.60
CA ILE A 158 -2.84 0.40 -19.15
C ILE A 158 -4.04 -0.37 -18.67
N GLN A 159 -3.81 -1.42 -17.90
CA GLN A 159 -4.85 -2.31 -17.38
C GLN A 159 -5.21 -1.96 -15.94
N TRP A 160 -6.49 -1.70 -15.73
CA TRP A 160 -7.06 -1.33 -14.44
C TRP A 160 -7.98 -2.43 -13.93
N TYR A 161 -7.53 -3.17 -12.91
CA TYR A 161 -8.35 -4.15 -12.19
C TYR A 161 -8.97 -3.46 -10.97
N VAL A 162 -10.17 -2.88 -11.14
CA VAL A 162 -10.78 -1.94 -10.19
C VAL A 162 -12.29 -2.08 -10.14
N ASP A 163 -12.91 -1.62 -9.04
CA ASP A 163 -14.37 -1.50 -8.96
C ASP A 163 -14.92 -0.32 -9.80
N ALA A 164 -16.24 -0.31 -10.00
CA ALA A 164 -16.93 0.72 -10.77
C ALA A 164 -16.71 2.14 -10.23
N GLY A 165 -16.64 2.30 -8.90
CA GLY A 165 -16.37 3.60 -8.27
C GLY A 165 -14.95 4.10 -8.57
N SER A 166 -13.96 3.23 -8.48
CA SER A 166 -12.58 3.53 -8.85
C SER A 166 -12.45 3.86 -10.33
N LYS A 167 -13.14 3.09 -11.22
CA LYS A 167 -13.19 3.37 -12.66
C LYS A 167 -13.71 4.78 -12.94
N ALA A 168 -14.80 5.18 -12.28
CA ALA A 168 -15.37 6.53 -12.46
C ALA A 168 -14.37 7.63 -12.09
N ILE A 169 -13.65 7.48 -10.97
CA ILE A 169 -12.61 8.44 -10.53
C ILE A 169 -11.45 8.49 -11.54
N ILE A 170 -10.97 7.34 -12.01
CA ILE A 170 -9.88 7.25 -12.98
C ILE A 170 -10.28 7.91 -14.29
N MET A 171 -11.48 7.60 -14.83
CA MET A 171 -11.99 8.18 -16.07
C MET A 171 -12.16 9.70 -15.95
N GLN A 172 -12.66 10.19 -14.81
CA GLN A 172 -12.76 11.63 -14.54
C GLN A 172 -11.37 12.29 -14.52
N ALA A 173 -10.38 11.67 -13.86
CA ALA A 173 -9.02 12.18 -13.84
C ALA A 173 -8.35 12.19 -15.22
N ALA A 174 -8.76 11.26 -16.10
CA ALA A 174 -8.21 11.12 -17.44
C ALA A 174 -8.78 12.13 -18.45
N THR A 175 -9.87 12.83 -18.15
CA THR A 175 -10.54 13.75 -19.12
C THR A 175 -9.63 14.84 -19.68
N ALA A 176 -8.62 15.25 -18.93
CA ALA A 176 -7.65 16.27 -19.36
C ALA A 176 -6.48 15.70 -20.20
N TYR A 177 -6.46 14.38 -20.45
CA TYR A 177 -5.33 13.70 -21.06
C TYR A 177 -5.81 12.78 -22.21
N PRO A 178 -5.09 12.69 -23.36
CA PRO A 178 -5.46 11.83 -24.48
C PRO A 178 -5.05 10.36 -24.25
N VAL A 179 -5.34 9.82 -23.06
CA VAL A 179 -4.87 8.48 -22.63
C VAL A 179 -5.96 7.40 -22.66
N ALA A 180 -7.22 7.77 -22.86
CA ALA A 180 -8.36 6.84 -22.80
C ALA A 180 -8.21 5.65 -23.76
N ARG A 181 -7.60 5.86 -24.94
CA ARG A 181 -7.38 4.82 -25.95
C ARG A 181 -6.39 3.73 -25.50
N TYR A 182 -5.60 3.99 -24.46
CA TYR A 182 -4.64 3.06 -23.90
C TYR A 182 -5.20 2.26 -22.72
N MET A 183 -6.41 2.60 -22.23
CA MET A 183 -6.96 2.06 -20.98
C MET A 183 -7.90 0.89 -21.21
N ASP A 184 -7.62 -0.20 -20.52
CA ASP A 184 -8.53 -1.33 -20.36
C ASP A 184 -8.97 -1.44 -18.91
N PHE A 185 -10.26 -1.70 -18.68
CA PHE A 185 -10.83 -1.83 -17.34
C PHE A 185 -11.39 -3.24 -17.15
N PHE A 186 -10.98 -3.85 -16.07
CA PHE A 186 -11.41 -5.17 -15.64
C PHE A 186 -12.01 -5.07 -14.24
N ASP A 187 -12.99 -5.90 -13.94
CA ASP A 187 -13.48 -6.10 -12.59
C ASP A 187 -12.45 -6.82 -11.72
N TYR A 188 -12.74 -6.96 -10.42
CA TYR A 188 -11.90 -7.74 -9.54
C TYR A 188 -11.85 -9.20 -9.98
N VAL A 189 -10.65 -9.73 -10.08
CA VAL A 189 -10.42 -11.15 -10.30
C VAL A 189 -10.20 -11.87 -8.96
N PRO A 190 -10.42 -13.18 -8.89
CA PRO A 190 -10.07 -13.97 -7.72
C PRO A 190 -8.63 -13.76 -7.26
N ALA A 191 -8.38 -13.76 -5.96
CA ALA A 191 -7.04 -13.55 -5.41
C ALA A 191 -5.98 -14.53 -5.95
N SER A 192 -6.41 -15.76 -6.28
CA SER A 192 -5.55 -16.79 -6.89
C SER A 192 -5.08 -16.45 -8.31
N GLU A 193 -5.74 -15.56 -9.02
CA GLU A 193 -5.39 -15.14 -10.38
C GLU A 193 -4.43 -13.93 -10.39
N ILE A 194 -4.37 -13.17 -9.30
CA ILE A 194 -3.55 -11.96 -9.19
C ILE A 194 -2.07 -12.23 -9.49
N PRO A 195 -1.42 -13.30 -8.98
CA PRO A 195 -0.01 -13.57 -9.31
C PRO A 195 0.22 -13.69 -10.81
N GLY A 196 -0.67 -14.38 -11.53
CA GLY A 196 -0.62 -14.51 -12.98
C GLY A 196 -0.83 -13.18 -13.72
N VAL A 197 -1.74 -12.32 -13.24
CA VAL A 197 -1.94 -10.96 -13.79
C VAL A 197 -0.65 -10.15 -13.62
N LEU A 198 -0.05 -10.14 -12.43
CA LEU A 198 1.15 -9.38 -12.15
C LEU A 198 2.36 -9.90 -12.98
N ASN A 199 2.52 -11.20 -13.10
CA ASN A 199 3.62 -11.81 -13.86
C ASN A 199 3.53 -11.56 -15.37
N ARG A 200 2.32 -11.40 -15.93
CA ARG A 200 2.13 -11.02 -17.34
C ARG A 200 2.21 -9.51 -17.62
N SER A 201 2.37 -8.70 -16.60
CA SER A 201 2.54 -7.26 -16.73
C SER A 201 3.97 -6.88 -17.11
N SER A 202 4.12 -5.76 -17.80
CA SER A 202 5.42 -5.17 -18.12
C SER A 202 5.88 -4.19 -17.04
N ILE A 203 4.97 -3.40 -16.50
CA ILE A 203 5.19 -2.53 -15.34
C ILE A 203 4.03 -2.71 -14.36
N LEU A 204 4.35 -2.78 -13.07
CA LEU A 204 3.36 -2.79 -12.01
C LEU A 204 3.20 -1.37 -11.45
N LEU A 205 1.97 -0.88 -11.46
CA LEU A 205 1.65 0.48 -11.04
C LEU A 205 1.25 0.50 -9.57
N GLN A 206 1.91 1.35 -8.79
CA GLN A 206 1.47 1.77 -7.47
C GLN A 206 1.01 3.23 -7.53
N LEU A 207 -0.10 3.52 -6.85
CA LEU A 207 -0.58 4.89 -6.72
C LEU A 207 -0.42 5.35 -5.27
N ALA A 208 0.20 6.49 -5.11
CA ALA A 208 0.34 7.19 -3.85
C ALA A 208 0.17 8.69 -4.06
N ASN A 209 0.40 9.47 -3.03
CA ASN A 209 0.47 10.93 -3.13
C ASN A 209 1.47 11.46 -2.11
N THR A 210 2.04 12.60 -2.41
CA THR A 210 2.86 13.37 -1.47
C THR A 210 1.93 14.15 -0.54
N PHE A 211 2.17 14.06 0.75
CA PHE A 211 1.46 14.84 1.76
C PHE A 211 2.36 15.96 2.31
N ALA A 212 1.74 16.96 2.94
CA ALA A 212 2.47 17.96 3.70
C ALA A 212 3.35 17.29 4.77
N SER A 213 4.36 18.00 5.26
CA SER A 213 5.36 17.44 6.21
C SER A 213 4.74 16.81 7.47
N ASP A 214 3.60 17.33 7.90
CA ASP A 214 2.79 16.86 9.05
C ASP A 214 1.63 15.94 8.64
N GLY A 215 1.44 15.72 7.35
CA GLY A 215 0.36 14.89 6.81
C GLY A 215 0.53 13.40 7.08
N PRO A 216 -0.53 12.61 6.81
CA PRO A 216 -0.50 11.17 7.04
C PRO A 216 0.52 10.48 6.12
N LYS A 217 1.29 9.55 6.70
CA LYS A 217 2.34 8.80 6.02
C LYS A 217 2.21 7.30 6.28
N GLY A 218 3.08 6.51 5.68
CA GLY A 218 3.22 5.10 6.03
C GLY A 218 2.14 4.18 5.44
N PHE A 219 1.52 4.55 4.32
CA PHE A 219 0.57 3.69 3.60
C PHE A 219 1.28 2.53 2.91
N MET A 220 1.71 1.54 3.69
CA MET A 220 2.43 0.36 3.22
C MET A 220 1.46 -0.79 2.93
N THR A 221 0.86 -0.78 1.74
CA THR A 221 -0.16 -1.78 1.36
C THR A 221 0.47 -3.13 1.03
N THR A 222 -0.27 -4.23 1.25
CA THR A 222 0.14 -5.60 0.87
C THR A 222 0.53 -5.70 -0.61
N LYS A 223 -0.16 -4.99 -1.49
CA LYS A 223 0.10 -4.96 -2.94
C LYS A 223 1.51 -4.51 -3.33
N LEU A 224 2.12 -3.60 -2.56
CA LEU A 224 3.51 -3.22 -2.77
C LEU A 224 4.43 -4.43 -2.66
N PHE A 225 4.27 -5.23 -1.61
CA PHE A 225 5.12 -6.38 -1.33
C PHE A 225 4.87 -7.52 -2.33
N GLU A 226 3.61 -7.75 -2.71
CA GLU A 226 3.24 -8.69 -3.77
C GLU A 226 3.84 -8.29 -5.12
N SER A 227 3.79 -7.00 -5.47
CA SER A 227 4.39 -6.46 -6.68
C SER A 227 5.92 -6.60 -6.70
N MET A 228 6.59 -6.34 -5.57
CA MET A 228 8.04 -6.55 -5.46
C MET A 228 8.42 -8.01 -5.58
N ALA A 229 7.61 -8.93 -5.04
CA ALA A 229 7.88 -10.36 -5.05
C ALA A 229 7.89 -10.98 -6.44
N VAL A 230 7.05 -10.51 -7.37
CA VAL A 230 7.03 -11.00 -8.75
C VAL A 230 8.17 -10.43 -9.63
N GLY A 231 8.97 -9.50 -9.12
CA GLY A 231 10.18 -9.04 -9.77
C GLY A 231 9.98 -8.31 -11.11
N LYS A 232 8.80 -7.73 -11.34
CA LYS A 232 8.54 -6.84 -12.46
C LYS A 232 8.90 -5.39 -12.10
N PRO A 233 9.27 -4.55 -13.07
CA PRO A 233 9.48 -3.13 -12.84
C PRO A 233 8.27 -2.49 -12.16
N LEU A 234 8.49 -1.85 -11.01
CA LEU A 234 7.45 -1.18 -10.24
C LEU A 234 7.55 0.33 -10.45
N LEU A 235 6.46 0.94 -10.88
CA LEU A 235 6.32 2.39 -10.99
C LEU A 235 5.32 2.89 -9.96
N CYS A 236 5.79 3.67 -9.00
CA CYS A 236 4.92 4.37 -8.07
C CYS A 236 4.71 5.82 -8.55
N VAL A 237 3.49 6.21 -8.75
CA VAL A 237 3.08 7.58 -9.05
C VAL A 237 1.92 8.00 -8.16
N LYS A 238 2.01 9.09 -7.51
CA LYS A 238 3.10 10.01 -7.23
C LYS A 238 3.95 9.42 -6.09
N SER A 239 5.25 9.72 -6.00
CA SER A 239 6.02 9.33 -4.82
C SER A 239 5.38 9.86 -3.53
N ASP A 240 5.39 9.06 -2.45
CA ASP A 240 5.00 9.52 -1.11
C ASP A 240 6.12 10.32 -0.41
N GLU A 241 7.30 10.40 -1.05
CA GLU A 241 8.53 11.00 -0.52
C GLU A 241 8.85 10.51 0.91
N SER A 242 8.51 9.29 1.22
CA SER A 242 8.56 8.70 2.55
C SER A 242 8.85 7.20 2.51
N CYS A 243 8.09 6.42 3.30
CA CYS A 243 8.30 4.99 3.53
C CYS A 243 8.20 4.15 2.26
N LEU A 244 7.27 4.47 1.36
CA LEU A 244 7.04 3.71 0.13
C LEU A 244 8.19 3.94 -0.86
N GLU A 245 8.59 5.20 -1.09
CA GLU A 245 9.77 5.53 -1.91
C GLU A 245 11.04 4.86 -1.37
N ALA A 246 11.27 4.95 -0.05
CA ALA A 246 12.43 4.33 0.60
C ALA A 246 12.45 2.81 0.40
N THR A 247 11.29 2.15 0.51
CA THR A 247 11.18 0.70 0.32
C THR A 247 11.47 0.29 -1.12
N ILE A 248 10.88 0.97 -2.11
CA ILE A 248 11.13 0.72 -3.54
C ILE A 248 12.62 0.88 -3.88
N ARG A 249 13.24 1.95 -3.38
CA ARG A 249 14.66 2.23 -3.60
C ARG A 249 15.56 1.17 -2.95
N ASN A 250 15.30 0.84 -1.68
CA ASN A 250 16.13 -0.11 -0.92
C ASN A 250 16.06 -1.54 -1.46
N THR A 251 14.93 -1.92 -2.06
CA THR A 251 14.74 -3.22 -2.72
C THR A 251 15.14 -3.20 -4.19
N ARG A 252 15.49 -2.05 -4.75
CA ARG A 252 15.74 -1.87 -6.18
C ARG A 252 14.62 -2.41 -7.07
N SER A 253 13.36 -2.30 -6.58
CA SER A 253 12.20 -2.87 -7.28
C SER A 253 11.66 -1.98 -8.40
N GLY A 254 12.08 -0.71 -8.48
CA GLY A 254 11.54 0.21 -9.46
C GLY A 254 11.81 1.67 -9.12
N LEU A 255 10.86 2.51 -9.52
CA LEU A 255 10.91 3.96 -9.35
C LEU A 255 9.67 4.46 -8.60
N ALA A 256 9.88 5.34 -7.61
CA ALA A 256 8.84 6.22 -7.08
C ALA A 256 9.01 7.59 -7.74
N ALA A 257 8.22 7.86 -8.77
CA ALA A 257 8.34 9.06 -9.57
C ALA A 257 7.74 10.28 -8.87
N ARG A 258 8.51 11.35 -8.79
CA ARG A 258 8.09 12.66 -8.27
C ARG A 258 7.58 13.57 -9.37
N THR A 259 8.04 13.35 -10.60
CA THR A 259 7.72 14.16 -11.78
C THR A 259 7.25 13.29 -12.95
N ALA A 260 6.51 13.91 -13.87
CA ALA A 260 6.10 13.26 -15.11
C ALA A 260 7.31 12.91 -16.01
N GLU A 261 8.39 13.67 -15.94
CA GLU A 261 9.63 13.40 -16.67
C GLU A 261 10.29 12.08 -16.18
N GLU A 262 10.34 11.86 -14.87
CA GLU A 262 10.86 10.60 -14.31
C GLU A 262 10.01 9.40 -14.72
N ALA A 263 8.67 9.51 -14.64
CA ALA A 263 7.76 8.47 -15.08
C ALA A 263 7.88 8.22 -16.60
N PHE A 264 7.98 9.28 -17.40
CA PHE A 264 8.18 9.20 -18.85
C PHE A 264 9.44 8.39 -19.21
N ARG A 265 10.59 8.75 -18.61
CA ARG A 265 11.86 8.06 -18.88
C ARG A 265 11.83 6.59 -18.44
N PHE A 266 11.23 6.32 -17.30
CA PHE A 266 11.11 4.97 -16.78
C PHE A 266 10.24 4.10 -17.70
N ILE A 267 9.07 4.59 -18.11
CA ILE A 267 8.18 3.88 -19.03
C ILE A 267 8.86 3.65 -20.38
N LEU A 268 9.47 4.69 -20.95
CA LEU A 268 10.14 4.60 -22.25
C LEU A 268 11.28 3.56 -22.24
N HIS A 269 12.12 3.57 -21.20
CA HIS A 269 13.20 2.60 -21.05
C HIS A 269 12.69 1.16 -21.05
N HIS A 270 11.64 0.88 -20.26
CA HIS A 270 11.07 -0.46 -20.18
C HIS A 270 10.26 -0.85 -21.42
N TYR A 271 9.66 0.11 -22.11
CA TYR A 271 8.98 -0.13 -23.38
C TYR A 271 9.97 -0.54 -24.48
N GLN A 272 11.07 0.18 -24.61
CA GLN A 272 12.15 -0.16 -25.55
C GLN A 272 12.75 -1.53 -25.24
N PHE A 273 13.05 -1.81 -23.97
CA PHE A 273 13.55 -3.13 -23.56
C PHE A 273 12.55 -4.25 -23.90
N TRP A 274 11.24 -4.01 -23.70
CA TRP A 274 10.20 -4.97 -24.05
C TRP A 274 10.11 -5.17 -25.57
N GLN A 275 10.23 -4.13 -26.38
CA GLN A 275 10.24 -4.26 -27.85
C GLN A 275 11.35 -5.20 -28.35
N ASP A 276 12.51 -5.13 -27.74
CA ASP A 276 13.66 -5.97 -28.10
C ASP A 276 13.54 -7.41 -27.58
N ASN A 277 12.91 -7.62 -26.43
CA ASN A 277 12.96 -8.89 -25.71
C ASN A 277 11.59 -9.60 -25.58
N GLY A 278 10.49 -8.90 -25.74
CA GLY A 278 9.13 -9.41 -25.53
C GLY A 278 8.73 -9.56 -24.07
N TYR A 279 9.56 -9.09 -23.12
CA TYR A 279 9.30 -9.07 -21.68
C TYR A 279 10.05 -7.92 -21.02
N THR A 280 9.74 -7.63 -19.77
CA THR A 280 10.49 -6.67 -18.96
C THR A 280 11.18 -7.33 -17.78
N HIS A 281 12.25 -6.72 -17.31
CA HIS A 281 13.04 -7.19 -16.20
C HIS A 281 13.54 -6.02 -15.35
N ILE A 282 13.71 -6.25 -14.05
CA ILE A 282 14.41 -5.36 -13.15
C ILE A 282 15.27 -6.16 -12.16
N ASN A 283 16.43 -5.65 -11.83
CA ASN A 283 17.39 -6.29 -10.93
C ASN A 283 17.06 -5.96 -9.46
N THR A 284 16.05 -6.61 -8.91
CA THR A 284 15.67 -6.47 -7.51
C THR A 284 16.73 -7.05 -6.57
N ASP A 285 16.86 -6.44 -5.40
CA ASP A 285 17.57 -7.04 -4.28
C ASP A 285 16.69 -8.13 -3.64
N LYS A 286 16.96 -9.38 -4.02
CA LYS A 286 16.15 -10.53 -3.59
C LYS A 286 16.13 -10.71 -2.07
N GLU A 287 17.26 -10.51 -1.39
CA GLU A 287 17.34 -10.63 0.07
C GLU A 287 16.52 -9.51 0.75
N ALA A 288 16.59 -8.29 0.22
CA ALA A 288 15.79 -7.18 0.72
C ALA A 288 14.29 -7.41 0.51
N VAL A 289 13.89 -8.01 -0.63
CA VAL A 289 12.48 -8.37 -0.89
C VAL A 289 12.02 -9.51 -0.01
N GLU A 290 12.85 -10.56 0.20
CA GLU A 290 12.49 -11.72 1.03
C GLU A 290 12.16 -11.33 2.48
N ARG A 291 12.75 -10.27 3.01
CA ARG A 291 12.44 -9.75 4.36
C ARG A 291 10.97 -9.39 4.55
N PHE A 292 10.25 -9.13 3.45
CA PHE A 292 8.82 -8.84 3.44
C PHE A 292 7.94 -10.07 3.21
N SER A 293 8.49 -11.28 3.19
CA SER A 293 7.66 -12.49 3.10
C SER A 293 6.88 -12.74 4.39
N ARG A 294 5.68 -13.29 4.28
CA ARG A 294 4.86 -13.69 5.44
C ARG A 294 5.58 -14.68 6.35
N LYS A 295 6.46 -15.50 5.78
CA LYS A 295 7.34 -16.38 6.55
C LYS A 295 8.24 -15.57 7.49
N LYS A 296 8.89 -14.52 7.00
CA LYS A 296 9.75 -13.65 7.82
C LYS A 296 8.97 -12.89 8.88
N GLN A 297 7.73 -12.49 8.58
CA GLN A 297 6.84 -11.88 9.56
C GLN A 297 6.49 -12.86 10.69
N ALA A 298 6.12 -14.10 10.34
CA ALA A 298 5.85 -15.14 11.34
C ALA A 298 7.07 -15.38 12.24
N GLU A 299 8.28 -15.45 11.67
CA GLU A 299 9.53 -15.56 12.45
C GLU A 299 9.73 -14.36 13.40
N GLN A 300 9.34 -13.14 13.00
CA GLN A 300 9.40 -11.96 13.87
C GLN A 300 8.42 -12.07 15.03
N PHE A 301 7.17 -12.45 14.79
CA PHE A 301 6.20 -12.69 15.85
C PHE A 301 6.63 -13.81 16.80
N MET A 302 7.17 -14.91 16.28
CA MET A 302 7.70 -15.99 17.12
C MET A 302 8.82 -15.50 18.04
N ARG A 303 9.75 -14.69 17.55
CA ARG A 303 10.80 -14.08 18.40
C ARG A 303 10.22 -13.18 19.50
N ILE A 304 9.20 -12.38 19.17
CA ILE A 304 8.50 -11.55 20.15
C ILE A 304 7.91 -12.41 21.26
N PHE A 305 7.15 -13.45 20.91
CA PHE A 305 6.52 -14.33 21.91
C PHE A 305 7.55 -15.13 22.73
N THR A 306 8.62 -15.62 22.10
CA THR A 306 9.71 -16.29 22.84
C THR A 306 10.32 -15.35 23.89
N ARG A 307 10.63 -14.11 23.51
CA ARG A 307 11.18 -13.10 24.43
C ARG A 307 10.22 -12.78 25.58
N LEU A 308 8.92 -12.70 25.31
CA LEU A 308 7.91 -12.38 26.33
C LEU A 308 7.67 -13.55 27.31
N ASN A 309 7.79 -14.79 26.86
CA ASN A 309 7.63 -15.98 27.69
C ASN A 309 8.90 -16.31 28.50
N SER A 310 10.03 -15.66 28.20
CA SER A 310 11.30 -15.85 28.92
C SER A 310 11.48 -14.87 30.09
N LYS A 311 10.55 -13.93 30.24
CA LYS A 311 10.49 -12.98 31.37
C LYS A 311 9.58 -13.51 32.47
#